data_b8304c0fc7e7cc2a47fba55a350a478d
#
_entry.id   b8304c0fc7e7cc2a47fba55a350a478d
#
_cell.length_a   1.000
_cell.length_b   1.000
_cell.length_c   1.000
_cell.angle_alpha   90.00
_cell.angle_beta   90.00
_cell.angle_gamma   90.00
#
_symmetry.space_group_name_H-M   'P 1'
#
loop_
_entity.id
_entity.type
_entity.pdbx_description
1 polymer ?
#
loop_
_entity_poly.entity_id
_entity_poly.type
_entity_poly.pdbx_seq_one_letter_code
_entity_poly.pdbx_strand_id
1 'polypeptide(L)'
;MWKNLDECSLFRDLQEAQIPDLRQCLKGESGANRIERYSIPMAAGMHYNYAAKQVDDTLLSLLQKLADEQQLILKYQRLLSGEEINTGEHRKVLHHLTRGQLGDDVIYNGKNMRTFYLEQQKKVREFSEAIRNGSITAPSGKPFTDVVQIGIGGSDLGPRALYLALKAWGERHNKLKLRAHFISNVDPDDAAAVLSALDLSTTLFILVSKSGTTLETLTNERFVGQFLQEAGLNPAKQMVAVTSESSPLANNPSYLASFYMDDFIGGRYSSTSACGGAVLSLAFGAD
;
A
#
# COMPACT_ATOMS: atom_id res chain seq x y z
N MET A 1 -14.20 -5.04 26.97
CA MET A 1 -13.28 -5.79 26.08
C MET A 1 -14.10 -6.33 24.92
N TRP A 2 -13.63 -6.26 23.69
CA TRP A 2 -14.37 -6.83 22.56
C TRP A 2 -14.23 -8.35 22.61
N LYS A 3 -15.36 -9.05 22.38
CA LYS A 3 -15.37 -10.50 22.35
C LYS A 3 -14.64 -11.05 21.14
N ASN A 4 -14.00 -12.19 21.27
CA ASN A 4 -13.60 -13.00 20.13
C ASN A 4 -14.85 -13.49 19.37
N LEU A 5 -14.68 -13.88 18.11
CA LEU A 5 -15.82 -14.30 17.29
C LEU A 5 -16.54 -15.53 17.87
N ASP A 6 -15.76 -16.48 18.38
CA ASP A 6 -16.24 -17.72 19.01
C ASP A 6 -16.94 -17.52 20.38
N GLU A 7 -16.77 -16.34 20.98
CA GLU A 7 -17.46 -15.92 22.21
C GLU A 7 -18.82 -15.25 21.92
N CYS A 8 -19.14 -15.01 20.64
CA CYS A 8 -20.39 -14.41 20.23
C CYS A 8 -21.51 -15.44 20.21
N SER A 9 -22.69 -15.05 20.72
CA SER A 9 -23.85 -15.95 20.79
C SER A 9 -24.30 -16.45 19.41
N LEU A 10 -24.26 -15.58 18.41
CA LEU A 10 -24.65 -15.86 17.04
C LEU A 10 -23.62 -16.61 16.20
N PHE A 11 -22.41 -16.79 16.71
CA PHE A 11 -21.38 -17.53 15.97
C PHE A 11 -21.74 -19.00 15.77
N ARG A 12 -22.37 -19.63 16.78
CA ARG A 12 -22.87 -21.00 16.69
C ARG A 12 -23.98 -21.12 15.64
N ASP A 13 -24.94 -20.19 15.67
CA ASP A 13 -26.04 -20.17 14.69
C ASP A 13 -25.50 -20.05 13.27
N LEU A 14 -24.43 -19.25 13.07
CA LEU A 14 -23.78 -19.12 11.77
C LEU A 14 -23.05 -20.41 11.36
N GLN A 15 -22.42 -21.13 12.29
CA GLN A 15 -21.77 -22.42 12.00
C GLN A 15 -22.78 -23.51 11.62
N GLU A 16 -23.98 -23.49 12.19
CA GLU A 16 -25.06 -24.45 11.94
C GLU A 16 -25.93 -24.04 10.75
N ALA A 17 -25.79 -22.83 10.22
CA ALA A 17 -26.62 -22.33 9.13
C ALA A 17 -26.41 -23.12 7.84
N GLN A 18 -27.49 -23.36 7.12
CA GLN A 18 -27.40 -23.99 5.80
C GLN A 18 -26.77 -23.04 4.78
N ILE A 19 -25.75 -23.52 4.10
CA ILE A 19 -25.09 -22.78 3.03
C ILE A 19 -25.86 -23.01 1.73
N PRO A 20 -26.34 -21.95 1.04
CA PRO A 20 -27.10 -22.10 -0.19
C PRO A 20 -26.25 -22.67 -1.33
N ASP A 21 -26.85 -23.56 -2.13
CA ASP A 21 -26.22 -24.04 -3.38
C ASP A 21 -26.29 -22.94 -4.45
N LEU A 22 -25.16 -22.34 -4.75
CA LEU A 22 -25.04 -21.28 -5.77
C LEU A 22 -25.50 -21.72 -7.16
N ARG A 23 -25.35 -23.01 -7.51
CA ARG A 23 -25.80 -23.53 -8.81
C ARG A 23 -27.32 -23.45 -8.93
N GLN A 24 -28.03 -23.57 -7.83
CA GLN A 24 -29.49 -23.39 -7.80
C GLN A 24 -29.86 -21.90 -7.76
N CYS A 25 -29.19 -21.12 -6.92
CA CYS A 25 -29.43 -19.69 -6.75
C CYS A 25 -29.21 -18.87 -8.02
N LEU A 26 -28.35 -19.32 -8.94
CA LEU A 26 -27.96 -18.60 -10.17
C LEU A 26 -28.70 -19.10 -11.42
N LYS A 27 -29.69 -19.96 -11.30
CA LYS A 27 -30.48 -20.46 -12.45
C LYS A 27 -31.63 -19.55 -12.81
N GLY A 28 -31.85 -19.38 -14.12
CA GLY A 28 -33.06 -18.74 -14.68
C GLY A 28 -33.22 -17.28 -14.25
N GLU A 29 -34.43 -16.83 -14.21
CA GLU A 29 -34.82 -15.46 -13.84
C GLU A 29 -34.43 -15.13 -12.39
N SER A 30 -34.48 -16.09 -11.48
CA SER A 30 -34.00 -15.93 -10.10
C SER A 30 -32.53 -15.56 -10.04
N GLY A 31 -31.70 -16.13 -10.91
CA GLY A 31 -30.27 -15.78 -10.99
C GLY A 31 -30.04 -14.36 -11.50
N ALA A 32 -30.79 -13.92 -12.50
CA ALA A 32 -30.69 -12.55 -13.00
C ALA A 32 -31.05 -11.53 -11.92
N ASN A 33 -32.22 -11.72 -11.26
CA ASN A 33 -32.63 -10.85 -10.15
C ASN A 33 -31.65 -10.85 -8.98
N ARG A 34 -30.95 -11.96 -8.73
CA ARG A 34 -29.94 -12.05 -7.70
C ARG A 34 -28.74 -11.16 -8.00
N ILE A 35 -28.30 -11.06 -9.26
CA ILE A 35 -27.16 -10.21 -9.65
C ILE A 35 -27.46 -8.73 -9.35
N GLU A 36 -28.66 -8.27 -9.63
CA GLU A 36 -29.07 -6.90 -9.31
C GLU A 36 -29.21 -6.69 -7.80
N ARG A 37 -29.89 -7.60 -7.11
CA ARG A 37 -30.21 -7.49 -5.69
C ARG A 37 -28.97 -7.54 -4.78
N TYR A 38 -27.99 -8.40 -5.09
CA TYR A 38 -26.76 -8.54 -4.31
C TYR A 38 -25.63 -7.65 -4.86
N SER A 39 -25.96 -6.38 -5.04
CA SER A 39 -25.05 -5.35 -5.51
C SER A 39 -25.14 -4.12 -4.61
N ILE A 40 -24.00 -3.60 -4.18
CA ILE A 40 -23.88 -2.42 -3.33
C ILE A 40 -23.11 -1.36 -4.08
N PRO A 41 -23.67 -0.13 -4.24
CA PRO A 41 -22.94 0.96 -4.84
C PRO A 41 -21.73 1.35 -3.97
N MET A 42 -20.61 1.62 -4.62
CA MET A 42 -19.37 2.03 -4.01
C MET A 42 -18.90 3.38 -4.58
N ALA A 43 -17.82 3.91 -4.04
CA ALA A 43 -17.20 5.12 -4.55
C ALA A 43 -16.74 4.98 -6.02
N ALA A 44 -16.59 6.11 -6.71
CA ALA A 44 -16.11 6.20 -8.09
C ALA A 44 -16.95 5.42 -9.12
N GLY A 45 -18.25 5.26 -8.89
CA GLY A 45 -19.16 4.55 -9.79
C GLY A 45 -18.98 3.03 -9.82
N MET A 46 -18.18 2.48 -8.92
CA MET A 46 -18.04 1.04 -8.76
C MET A 46 -19.23 0.42 -8.01
N HIS A 47 -19.42 -0.87 -8.23
CA HIS A 47 -20.38 -1.68 -7.50
C HIS A 47 -19.69 -2.90 -6.91
N TYR A 48 -19.93 -3.18 -5.64
CA TYR A 48 -19.55 -4.46 -5.05
C TYR A 48 -20.67 -5.46 -5.25
N ASN A 49 -20.49 -6.36 -6.22
CA ASN A 49 -21.44 -7.43 -6.48
C ASN A 49 -21.03 -8.71 -5.76
N TYR A 50 -21.90 -9.22 -4.91
CA TYR A 50 -21.66 -10.43 -4.13
C TYR A 50 -22.64 -11.57 -4.46
N ALA A 51 -23.32 -11.50 -5.61
CA ALA A 51 -24.26 -12.53 -6.07
C ALA A 51 -23.64 -13.93 -6.16
N ALA A 52 -22.32 -14.01 -6.41
CA ALA A 52 -21.57 -15.26 -6.46
C ALA A 52 -21.04 -15.73 -5.08
N LYS A 53 -21.38 -15.05 -3.99
CA LYS A 53 -21.10 -15.53 -2.63
C LYS A 53 -22.17 -16.54 -2.20
N GLN A 54 -21.77 -17.53 -1.39
CA GLN A 54 -22.68 -18.53 -0.83
C GLN A 54 -23.50 -17.95 0.33
N VAL A 55 -24.29 -16.93 0.05
CA VAL A 55 -25.18 -16.27 1.00
C VAL A 55 -26.59 -16.17 0.44
N ASP A 56 -27.56 -16.18 1.31
CA ASP A 56 -28.97 -15.84 1.06
C ASP A 56 -29.44 -14.83 2.12
N ASP A 57 -30.70 -14.45 2.09
CA ASP A 57 -31.26 -13.47 3.03
C ASP A 57 -31.18 -13.93 4.48
N THR A 58 -31.31 -15.24 4.71
CA THR A 58 -31.17 -15.82 6.06
C THR A 58 -29.75 -15.65 6.59
N LEU A 59 -28.76 -16.04 5.81
CA LEU A 59 -27.36 -15.85 6.17
C LEU A 59 -26.99 -14.37 6.28
N LEU A 60 -27.48 -13.51 5.39
CA LEU A 60 -27.25 -12.07 5.48
C LEU A 60 -27.83 -11.49 6.77
N SER A 61 -29.02 -11.95 7.18
CA SER A 61 -29.62 -11.55 8.45
C SER A 61 -28.82 -12.01 9.66
N LEU A 62 -28.26 -13.23 9.64
CA LEU A 62 -27.38 -13.73 10.70
C LEU A 62 -26.07 -12.93 10.75
N LEU A 63 -25.47 -12.67 9.60
CA LEU A 63 -24.24 -11.85 9.50
C LEU A 63 -24.45 -10.42 10.00
N GLN A 64 -25.62 -9.82 9.71
CA GLN A 64 -25.97 -8.50 10.23
C GLN A 64 -26.08 -8.52 11.75
N LYS A 65 -26.81 -9.48 12.33
CA LYS A 65 -26.93 -9.62 13.79
C LYS A 65 -25.56 -9.85 14.45
N LEU A 66 -24.69 -10.64 13.82
CA LEU A 66 -23.32 -10.85 14.32
C LEU A 66 -22.48 -9.56 14.26
N ALA A 67 -22.62 -8.79 13.19
CA ALA A 67 -21.97 -7.48 13.07
C ALA A 67 -22.46 -6.50 14.16
N ASP A 68 -23.75 -6.55 14.49
CA ASP A 68 -24.35 -5.73 15.56
C ASP A 68 -23.85 -6.19 16.95
N GLU A 69 -23.84 -7.51 17.23
CA GLU A 69 -23.28 -8.06 18.47
C GLU A 69 -21.79 -7.69 18.64
N GLN A 70 -21.04 -7.74 17.55
CA GLN A 70 -19.63 -7.32 17.49
C GLN A 70 -19.43 -5.81 17.51
N GLN A 71 -20.49 -5.01 17.47
CA GLN A 71 -20.42 -3.56 17.42
C GLN A 71 -19.51 -3.06 16.27
N LEU A 72 -19.61 -3.67 15.08
CA LEU A 72 -18.69 -3.44 13.97
C LEU A 72 -18.62 -1.96 13.58
N ILE A 73 -19.76 -1.27 13.50
CA ILE A 73 -19.82 0.17 13.15
C ILE A 73 -19.11 1.02 14.22
N LEU A 74 -19.36 0.75 15.50
CA LEU A 74 -18.69 1.47 16.59
C LEU A 74 -17.17 1.24 16.57
N LYS A 75 -16.72 0.00 16.32
CA LYS A 75 -15.30 -0.31 16.17
C LYS A 75 -14.67 0.49 15.01
N TYR A 76 -15.38 0.58 13.88
CA TYR A 76 -14.92 1.35 12.74
C TYR A 76 -14.86 2.86 13.05
N GLN A 77 -15.86 3.42 13.74
CA GLN A 77 -15.82 4.82 14.19
C GLN A 77 -14.64 5.10 15.12
N ARG A 78 -14.34 4.21 16.04
CA ARG A 78 -13.17 4.29 16.91
C ARG A 78 -11.85 4.19 16.15
N LEU A 79 -11.80 3.37 15.09
CA LEU A 79 -10.65 3.36 14.18
C LEU A 79 -10.47 4.72 13.53
N LEU A 80 -11.55 5.32 13.01
CA LEU A 80 -11.50 6.64 12.36
C LEU A 80 -11.13 7.77 13.32
N SER A 81 -11.53 7.69 14.59
CA SER A 81 -11.14 8.65 15.63
C SER A 81 -9.68 8.52 16.09
N GLY A 82 -8.99 7.49 15.62
CA GLY A 82 -7.60 7.22 15.99
C GLY A 82 -7.42 6.66 17.39
N GLU A 83 -8.44 5.97 17.94
CA GLU A 83 -8.25 5.17 19.14
C GLU A 83 -7.26 4.02 18.89
N GLU A 84 -6.61 3.53 19.94
CA GLU A 84 -5.76 2.34 19.89
C GLU A 84 -6.64 1.10 19.81
N ILE A 85 -6.87 0.60 18.60
CA ILE A 85 -7.72 -0.57 18.34
C ILE A 85 -6.93 -1.81 17.91
N ASN A 86 -5.67 -1.67 17.55
CA ASN A 86 -4.78 -2.81 17.36
C ASN A 86 -4.23 -3.23 18.72
N THR A 87 -5.02 -4.01 19.44
CA THR A 87 -4.69 -4.43 20.81
C THR A 87 -3.51 -5.41 20.89
N GLY A 88 -3.17 -6.09 19.80
CA GLY A 88 -2.04 -7.02 19.73
C GLY A 88 -0.68 -6.32 19.66
N GLU A 89 -0.63 -5.15 19.01
CA GLU A 89 0.59 -4.35 18.88
C GLU A 89 0.53 -3.03 19.68
N HIS A 90 -0.56 -2.79 20.40
CA HIS A 90 -0.82 -1.56 21.15
C HIS A 90 -0.63 -0.30 20.33
N ARG A 91 -1.30 -0.26 19.14
CA ARG A 91 -1.14 0.82 18.15
C ARG A 91 -2.46 1.34 17.63
N LYS A 92 -2.44 2.59 17.23
CA LYS A 92 -3.45 3.19 16.36
C LYS A 92 -3.36 2.60 14.95
N VAL A 93 -4.43 2.75 14.16
CA VAL A 93 -4.49 2.31 12.75
C VAL A 93 -4.94 3.50 11.92
N LEU A 94 -3.99 4.20 11.29
CA LEU A 94 -4.23 5.50 10.67
C LEU A 94 -4.18 5.51 9.13
N HIS A 95 -4.30 4.35 8.49
CA HIS A 95 -4.26 4.24 7.02
C HIS A 95 -5.29 5.13 6.32
N HIS A 96 -6.44 5.38 6.95
CA HIS A 96 -7.50 6.26 6.41
C HIS A 96 -7.03 7.70 6.24
N LEU A 97 -6.12 8.19 7.08
CA LEU A 97 -5.58 9.55 6.97
C LEU A 97 -4.67 9.77 5.76
N THR A 98 -4.23 8.68 5.10
CA THR A 98 -3.49 8.75 3.83
C THR A 98 -4.40 8.67 2.60
N ARG A 99 -5.73 8.63 2.79
CA ARG A 99 -6.73 8.36 1.74
C ARG A 99 -7.80 9.45 1.66
N GLY A 100 -7.40 10.71 1.74
CA GLY A 100 -8.31 11.86 1.65
C GLY A 100 -8.87 12.29 2.99
N GLN A 101 -10.15 12.71 3.02
CA GLN A 101 -10.79 13.39 4.15
C GLN A 101 -11.57 12.46 5.09
N LEU A 102 -11.32 11.15 5.05
CA LEU A 102 -12.03 10.21 5.91
C LEU A 102 -11.55 10.33 7.37
N GLY A 103 -12.50 10.38 8.29
CA GLY A 103 -12.24 10.54 9.73
C GLY A 103 -11.80 11.95 10.13
N ASP A 104 -11.61 12.14 11.44
CA ASP A 104 -11.17 13.39 12.03
C ASP A 104 -9.63 13.49 12.10
N ASP A 105 -9.14 14.64 12.52
CA ASP A 105 -7.72 14.81 12.82
C ASP A 105 -7.34 14.01 14.07
N VAL A 106 -6.20 13.34 14.00
CA VAL A 106 -5.65 12.56 15.10
C VAL A 106 -4.39 13.22 15.62
N ILE A 107 -4.41 13.62 16.89
CA ILE A 107 -3.23 14.17 17.56
C ILE A 107 -2.50 13.04 18.31
N TYR A 108 -1.22 12.90 18.07
CA TYR A 108 -0.36 11.96 18.78
C TYR A 108 0.94 12.65 19.19
N ASN A 109 1.25 12.66 20.48
CA ASN A 109 2.42 13.35 21.05
C ASN A 109 2.57 14.81 20.57
N GLY A 110 1.45 15.55 20.50
CA GLY A 110 1.40 16.93 20.02
C GLY A 110 1.50 17.13 18.51
N LYS A 111 1.65 16.07 17.74
CA LYS A 111 1.72 16.09 16.27
C LYS A 111 0.36 15.72 15.66
N ASN A 112 -0.13 16.54 14.73
CA ASN A 112 -1.30 16.21 13.92
C ASN A 112 -0.90 15.22 12.84
N MET A 113 -1.41 13.98 12.93
CA MET A 113 -1.02 12.90 12.02
C MET A 113 -1.55 13.08 10.61
N ARG A 114 -2.72 13.69 10.43
CA ARG A 114 -3.22 14.04 9.09
C ARG A 114 -2.28 15.02 8.40
N THR A 115 -1.91 16.11 9.09
CA THR A 115 -0.96 17.09 8.56
C THR A 115 0.36 16.43 8.19
N PHE A 116 0.88 15.56 9.05
CA PHE A 116 2.11 14.81 8.77
C PHE A 116 2.02 14.00 7.47
N TYR A 117 0.93 13.24 7.26
CA TYR A 117 0.79 12.44 6.03
C TYR A 117 0.61 13.33 4.79
N LEU A 118 -0.14 14.41 4.88
CA LEU A 118 -0.29 15.37 3.77
C LEU A 118 1.04 16.03 3.40
N GLU A 119 1.87 16.38 4.39
CA GLU A 119 3.22 16.88 4.14
C GLU A 119 4.12 15.86 3.44
N GLN A 120 4.06 14.58 3.83
CA GLN A 120 4.80 13.54 3.14
C GLN A 120 4.30 13.33 1.71
N GLN A 121 2.99 13.32 1.49
CA GLN A 121 2.41 13.27 0.15
C GLN A 121 2.85 14.45 -0.71
N LYS A 122 2.89 15.66 -0.15
CA LYS A 122 3.41 16.85 -0.83
C LYS A 122 4.87 16.70 -1.22
N LYS A 123 5.73 16.25 -0.30
CA LYS A 123 7.16 16.01 -0.58
C LYS A 123 7.37 14.97 -1.69
N VAL A 124 6.60 13.87 -1.65
CA VAL A 124 6.63 12.84 -2.70
C VAL A 124 6.19 13.41 -4.05
N ARG A 125 5.13 14.23 -4.06
CA ARG A 125 4.64 14.93 -5.27
C ARG A 125 5.74 15.83 -5.85
N GLU A 126 6.27 16.74 -5.07
CA GLU A 126 7.30 17.70 -5.51
C GLU A 126 8.54 16.99 -6.06
N PHE A 127 9.00 15.94 -5.38
CA PHE A 127 10.12 15.14 -5.83
C PHE A 127 9.83 14.38 -7.14
N SER A 128 8.68 13.72 -7.22
CA SER A 128 8.30 12.97 -8.42
C SER A 128 8.10 13.89 -9.62
N GLU A 129 7.52 15.07 -9.44
CA GLU A 129 7.38 16.07 -10.48
C GLU A 129 8.74 16.59 -10.95
N ALA A 130 9.67 16.86 -10.02
CA ALA A 130 11.04 17.30 -10.36
C ALA A 130 11.83 16.24 -11.15
N ILE A 131 11.65 14.95 -10.85
CA ILE A 131 12.19 13.83 -11.65
C ILE A 131 11.53 13.78 -13.03
N ARG A 132 10.21 13.82 -13.08
CA ARG A 132 9.42 13.63 -14.32
C ARG A 132 9.56 14.78 -15.32
N ASN A 133 9.79 15.99 -14.84
CA ASN A 133 10.02 17.17 -15.68
C ASN A 133 11.52 17.42 -15.99
N GLY A 134 12.43 16.62 -15.42
CA GLY A 134 13.87 16.71 -15.64
C GLY A 134 14.60 17.77 -14.83
N SER A 135 13.96 18.37 -13.82
CA SER A 135 14.63 19.28 -12.87
C SER A 135 15.64 18.55 -11.98
N ILE A 136 15.35 17.27 -11.68
CA ILE A 136 16.30 16.33 -11.07
C ILE A 136 16.61 15.26 -12.12
N THR A 137 17.87 15.11 -12.46
CA THR A 137 18.35 14.14 -13.44
C THR A 137 19.25 13.10 -12.77
N ALA A 138 19.49 12.02 -13.48
CA ALA A 138 20.52 11.06 -13.13
C ALA A 138 21.92 11.71 -13.14
N PRO A 139 22.93 11.12 -12.46
CA PRO A 139 24.30 11.64 -12.44
C PRO A 139 24.91 11.85 -13.83
N SER A 140 24.44 11.10 -14.81
CA SER A 140 24.82 11.24 -16.23
C SER A 140 24.27 12.50 -16.90
N GLY A 141 23.42 13.28 -16.24
CA GLY A 141 22.66 14.40 -16.82
C GLY A 141 21.44 13.99 -17.65
N LYS A 142 21.19 12.69 -17.81
CA LYS A 142 20.03 12.16 -18.53
C LYS A 142 18.80 12.09 -17.59
N PRO A 143 17.58 12.14 -18.13
CA PRO A 143 16.39 11.83 -17.36
C PRO A 143 16.42 10.40 -16.80
N PHE A 144 15.84 10.19 -15.62
CA PHE A 144 15.56 8.85 -15.12
C PHE A 144 14.48 8.17 -15.98
N THR A 145 14.68 6.91 -16.32
CA THR A 145 13.77 6.08 -17.14
C THR A 145 13.13 4.96 -16.37
N ASP A 146 13.80 4.49 -15.34
CA ASP A 146 13.40 3.35 -14.54
C ASP A 146 13.48 3.67 -13.05
N VAL A 147 12.64 3.00 -12.26
CA VAL A 147 12.69 3.03 -10.80
C VAL A 147 12.61 1.61 -10.25
N VAL A 148 13.50 1.27 -9.33
CA VAL A 148 13.51 -0.02 -8.64
C VAL A 148 13.11 0.19 -7.19
N GLN A 149 12.01 -0.44 -6.74
CA GLN A 149 11.66 -0.45 -5.33
C GLN A 149 12.24 -1.70 -4.65
N ILE A 150 12.97 -1.47 -3.58
CA ILE A 150 13.58 -2.50 -2.73
C ILE A 150 12.78 -2.54 -1.44
N GLY A 151 12.04 -3.61 -1.20
CA GLY A 151 11.20 -3.74 0.00
C GLY A 151 10.56 -5.10 0.08
N ILE A 152 10.17 -5.54 1.29
CA ILE A 152 9.65 -6.89 1.56
C ILE A 152 8.24 -6.82 2.10
N GLY A 153 7.42 -7.80 1.77
CA GLY A 153 6.05 -7.94 2.25
C GLY A 153 5.19 -6.73 1.90
N GLY A 154 4.72 -5.97 2.91
CA GLY A 154 3.90 -4.78 2.69
C GLY A 154 4.62 -3.65 1.96
N SER A 155 5.94 -3.61 2.03
CA SER A 155 6.77 -2.63 1.32
C SER A 155 7.00 -2.98 -0.17
N ASP A 156 6.46 -4.11 -0.63
CA ASP A 156 6.51 -4.57 -2.02
C ASP A 156 5.12 -4.84 -2.58
N LEU A 157 4.37 -5.78 -1.98
CA LEU A 157 3.20 -6.40 -2.59
C LEU A 157 2.10 -5.41 -2.97
N GLY A 158 1.78 -4.46 -2.09
CA GLY A 158 0.75 -3.47 -2.36
C GLY A 158 1.13 -2.48 -3.47
N PRO A 159 2.28 -1.81 -3.39
CA PRO A 159 2.79 -0.94 -4.46
C PRO A 159 2.94 -1.67 -5.80
N ARG A 160 3.51 -2.88 -5.81
CA ARG A 160 3.65 -3.72 -7.01
C ARG A 160 2.30 -4.07 -7.63
N ALA A 161 1.33 -4.48 -6.81
CA ALA A 161 -0.01 -4.83 -7.29
C ALA A 161 -0.69 -3.64 -7.97
N LEU A 162 -0.62 -2.44 -7.37
CA LEU A 162 -1.18 -1.22 -7.96
C LEU A 162 -0.44 -0.83 -9.25
N TYR A 163 0.90 -0.92 -9.27
CA TYR A 163 1.67 -0.66 -10.48
C TYR A 163 1.26 -1.59 -11.62
N LEU A 164 1.20 -2.90 -11.37
CA LEU A 164 0.82 -3.89 -12.37
C LEU A 164 -0.61 -3.68 -12.88
N ALA A 165 -1.54 -3.34 -11.98
CA ALA A 165 -2.93 -3.05 -12.34
C ALA A 165 -3.06 -1.81 -13.25
N LEU A 166 -2.22 -0.79 -13.03
CA LEU A 166 -2.28 0.48 -13.76
C LEU A 166 -1.35 0.52 -14.99
N LYS A 167 -0.37 -0.37 -15.09
CA LYS A 167 0.69 -0.33 -16.12
C LYS A 167 0.13 -0.23 -17.53
N ALA A 168 -0.72 -1.19 -17.94
CA ALA A 168 -1.28 -1.21 -19.28
C ALA A 168 -2.16 0.01 -19.58
N TRP A 169 -2.90 0.51 -18.59
CA TRP A 169 -3.65 1.75 -18.72
C TRP A 169 -2.73 2.95 -18.89
N GLY A 170 -1.68 3.03 -18.05
CA GLY A 170 -0.69 4.12 -18.09
C GLY A 170 0.06 4.18 -19.41
N GLU A 171 0.46 3.04 -19.96
CA GLU A 171 1.09 2.93 -21.29
C GLU A 171 0.15 3.43 -22.39
N ARG A 172 -1.09 2.95 -22.41
CA ARG A 172 -2.10 3.31 -23.40
C ARG A 172 -2.44 4.80 -23.39
N HIS A 173 -2.41 5.45 -22.23
CA HIS A 173 -2.80 6.86 -22.06
C HIS A 173 -1.59 7.81 -21.94
N ASN A 174 -0.36 7.34 -22.22
CA ASN A 174 0.88 8.10 -22.09
C ASN A 174 1.09 8.71 -20.69
N LYS A 175 0.61 8.00 -19.66
CA LYS A 175 0.77 8.39 -18.26
C LYS A 175 1.98 7.73 -17.59
N LEU A 176 2.43 6.58 -18.10
CA LEU A 176 3.63 5.91 -17.60
C LEU A 176 4.89 6.67 -18.04
N LYS A 177 5.64 7.20 -17.06
CA LYS A 177 6.90 7.92 -17.27
C LYS A 177 8.11 7.05 -16.93
N LEU A 178 8.19 6.56 -15.70
CA LEU A 178 9.23 5.64 -15.27
C LEU A 178 8.66 4.23 -15.20
N ARG A 179 9.41 3.26 -15.72
CA ARG A 179 9.07 1.84 -15.56
C ARG A 179 9.48 1.41 -14.16
N ALA A 180 8.55 0.82 -13.40
CA ALA A 180 8.85 0.33 -12.07
C ALA A 180 9.21 -1.16 -12.07
N HIS A 181 10.25 -1.49 -11.30
CA HIS A 181 10.76 -2.82 -11.04
C HIS A 181 10.82 -3.04 -9.52
N PHE A 182 10.88 -4.29 -9.08
CA PHE A 182 10.77 -4.61 -7.67
C PHE A 182 11.76 -5.69 -7.29
N ILE A 183 12.51 -5.47 -6.22
CA ILE A 183 13.40 -6.44 -5.57
C ILE A 183 12.80 -6.70 -4.18
N SER A 184 12.28 -7.90 -3.93
CA SER A 184 11.47 -8.19 -2.75
C SER A 184 11.98 -9.33 -1.87
N ASN A 185 12.82 -10.19 -2.40
CA ASN A 185 13.37 -11.32 -1.66
C ASN A 185 14.89 -11.18 -1.53
N VAL A 186 15.48 -11.84 -0.53
CA VAL A 186 16.93 -11.98 -0.43
C VAL A 186 17.36 -13.14 -1.33
N ASP A 187 17.23 -12.90 -2.61
CA ASP A 187 17.64 -13.80 -3.67
C ASP A 187 18.56 -13.02 -4.62
N PRO A 188 19.87 -13.31 -4.61
CA PRO A 188 20.83 -12.58 -5.44
C PRO A 188 20.55 -12.77 -6.94
N ASP A 189 20.00 -13.90 -7.36
CA ASP A 189 19.70 -14.16 -8.76
C ASP A 189 18.51 -13.33 -9.24
N ASP A 190 17.46 -13.19 -8.42
CA ASP A 190 16.32 -12.30 -8.70
C ASP A 190 16.76 -10.85 -8.80
N ALA A 191 17.53 -10.37 -7.81
CA ALA A 191 18.07 -9.02 -7.82
C ALA A 191 19.01 -8.77 -9.01
N ALA A 192 19.92 -9.70 -9.32
CA ALA A 192 20.81 -9.60 -10.47
C ALA A 192 20.05 -9.59 -11.80
N ALA A 193 19.00 -10.40 -11.94
CA ALA A 193 18.15 -10.43 -13.13
C ALA A 193 17.45 -9.07 -13.36
N VAL A 194 16.95 -8.44 -12.30
CA VAL A 194 16.37 -7.09 -12.40
C VAL A 194 17.43 -6.08 -12.81
N LEU A 195 18.60 -6.05 -12.14
CA LEU A 195 19.65 -5.05 -12.37
C LEU A 195 20.29 -5.16 -13.75
N SER A 196 20.54 -6.39 -14.22
CA SER A 196 21.18 -6.62 -15.52
C SER A 196 20.31 -6.23 -16.71
N ALA A 197 19.00 -6.13 -16.52
CA ALA A 197 18.05 -5.70 -17.55
C ALA A 197 17.93 -4.17 -17.68
N LEU A 198 18.62 -3.39 -16.83
CA LEU A 198 18.46 -1.94 -16.71
C LEU A 198 19.73 -1.18 -17.08
N ASP A 199 19.54 0.04 -17.61
CA ASP A 199 20.62 1.05 -17.63
C ASP A 199 20.70 1.68 -16.23
N LEU A 200 21.65 1.20 -15.41
CA LEU A 200 21.84 1.68 -14.05
C LEU A 200 22.13 3.18 -14.00
N SER A 201 22.70 3.76 -15.07
CA SER A 201 23.02 5.20 -15.13
C SER A 201 21.77 6.10 -15.22
N THR A 202 20.60 5.53 -15.52
CA THR A 202 19.30 6.23 -15.61
C THR A 202 18.23 5.59 -14.73
N THR A 203 18.63 4.74 -13.78
CA THR A 203 17.73 4.06 -12.86
C THR A 203 17.77 4.70 -11.48
N LEU A 204 16.58 4.99 -10.92
CA LEU A 204 16.40 5.45 -9.54
C LEU A 204 16.06 4.26 -8.63
N PHE A 205 16.55 4.24 -7.40
CA PHE A 205 16.31 3.16 -6.44
C PHE A 205 15.57 3.71 -5.22
N ILE A 206 14.54 3.01 -4.75
CA ILE A 206 13.78 3.37 -3.55
C ILE A 206 13.93 2.24 -2.53
N LEU A 207 14.62 2.51 -1.44
CA LEU A 207 14.69 1.60 -0.30
C LEU A 207 13.50 1.84 0.62
N VAL A 208 12.67 0.81 0.84
CA VAL A 208 11.49 0.91 1.70
C VAL A 208 11.66 0.00 2.92
N SER A 209 11.96 0.60 4.05
CA SER A 209 12.05 -0.08 5.35
C SER A 209 11.59 0.85 6.46
N LYS A 210 10.40 0.58 7.05
CA LYS A 210 9.86 1.42 8.11
C LYS A 210 10.79 1.52 9.32
N SER A 211 11.30 0.40 9.82
CA SER A 211 12.25 0.36 10.93
C SER A 211 13.66 0.79 10.55
N GLY A 212 14.02 0.68 9.27
CA GLY A 212 15.40 0.85 8.81
C GLY A 212 16.36 -0.24 9.29
N THR A 213 15.84 -1.35 9.81
CA THR A 213 16.63 -2.45 10.39
C THR A 213 16.26 -3.82 9.82
N THR A 214 15.35 -3.88 8.85
CA THR A 214 14.96 -5.14 8.20
C THR A 214 16.16 -5.70 7.46
N LEU A 215 16.70 -6.82 7.96
CA LEU A 215 17.97 -7.38 7.49
C LEU A 215 17.97 -7.64 5.98
N GLU A 216 16.89 -8.23 5.49
CA GLU A 216 16.73 -8.58 4.08
C GLU A 216 16.73 -7.33 3.19
N THR A 217 16.03 -6.28 3.60
CA THR A 217 15.98 -5.03 2.84
C THR A 217 17.34 -4.35 2.79
N LEU A 218 18.07 -4.33 3.93
CA LEU A 218 19.42 -3.78 4.00
C LEU A 218 20.44 -4.64 3.24
N THR A 219 20.24 -5.97 3.16
CA THR A 219 21.08 -6.85 2.35
C THR A 219 20.91 -6.54 0.87
N ASN A 220 19.67 -6.39 0.39
CA ASN A 220 19.40 -5.99 -0.99
C ASN A 220 19.92 -4.58 -1.30
N GLU A 221 19.83 -3.64 -0.35
CA GLU A 221 20.42 -2.30 -0.50
C GLU A 221 21.93 -2.37 -0.73
N ARG A 222 22.63 -3.13 0.09
CA ARG A 222 24.09 -3.30 -0.05
C ARG A 222 24.45 -3.95 -1.38
N PHE A 223 23.69 -4.96 -1.78
CA PHE A 223 23.87 -5.64 -3.06
C PHE A 223 23.69 -4.65 -4.22
N VAL A 224 22.61 -3.90 -4.26
CA VAL A 224 22.36 -2.86 -5.27
C VAL A 224 23.44 -1.77 -5.22
N GLY A 225 23.82 -1.32 -4.02
CA GLY A 225 24.89 -0.33 -3.84
C GLY A 225 26.24 -0.78 -4.42
N GLN A 226 26.57 -2.05 -4.26
CA GLN A 226 27.77 -2.66 -4.84
C GLN A 226 27.70 -2.66 -6.38
N PHE A 227 26.60 -3.09 -6.97
CA PHE A 227 26.39 -3.04 -8.43
C PHE A 227 26.54 -1.62 -8.99
N LEU A 228 26.00 -0.62 -8.31
CA LEU A 228 26.16 0.78 -8.71
C LEU A 228 27.62 1.21 -8.65
N GLN A 229 28.35 0.87 -7.58
CA GLN A 229 29.78 1.20 -7.43
C GLN A 229 30.65 0.52 -8.47
N GLU A 230 30.41 -0.74 -8.77
CA GLU A 230 31.10 -1.50 -9.83
C GLU A 230 30.85 -0.89 -11.23
N ALA A 231 29.65 -0.30 -11.44
CA ALA A 231 29.33 0.47 -12.64
C ALA A 231 29.90 1.90 -12.63
N GLY A 232 30.69 2.28 -11.61
CA GLY A 232 31.25 3.63 -11.47
C GLY A 232 30.26 4.70 -11.07
N LEU A 233 29.09 4.31 -10.53
CA LEU A 233 28.00 5.20 -10.12
C LEU A 233 28.03 5.46 -8.60
N ASN A 234 27.54 6.63 -8.19
CA ASN A 234 27.42 6.97 -6.77
C ASN A 234 26.00 6.68 -6.27
N PRO A 235 25.79 5.67 -5.39
CA PRO A 235 24.48 5.33 -4.85
C PRO A 235 23.74 6.53 -4.23
N ALA A 236 24.45 7.43 -3.53
CA ALA A 236 23.84 8.60 -2.89
C ALA A 236 23.15 9.57 -3.87
N LYS A 237 23.41 9.46 -5.16
CA LYS A 237 22.79 10.27 -6.21
C LYS A 237 21.60 9.60 -6.90
N GLN A 238 21.31 8.34 -6.56
CA GLN A 238 20.30 7.53 -7.23
C GLN A 238 19.44 6.72 -6.25
N MET A 239 19.72 6.79 -4.94
CA MET A 239 18.95 6.08 -3.93
C MET A 239 18.10 7.04 -3.10
N VAL A 240 16.87 6.62 -2.82
CA VAL A 240 15.87 7.32 -2.00
C VAL A 240 15.45 6.39 -0.86
N ALA A 241 15.26 6.92 0.33
CA ALA A 241 14.75 6.16 1.47
C ALA A 241 13.27 6.46 1.75
N VAL A 242 12.48 5.42 1.97
CA VAL A 242 11.14 5.52 2.57
C VAL A 242 11.18 4.77 3.90
N THR A 243 11.09 5.51 5.01
CA THR A 243 11.39 4.98 6.34
C THR A 243 10.61 5.72 7.44
N SER A 244 10.82 5.44 8.73
CA SER A 244 10.29 6.29 9.80
C SER A 244 11.26 7.42 10.16
N GLU A 245 10.74 8.51 10.76
CA GLU A 245 11.59 9.64 11.21
C GLU A 245 12.61 9.23 12.26
N SER A 246 12.34 8.18 13.03
CA SER A 246 13.23 7.63 14.07
C SER A 246 14.18 6.54 13.56
N SER A 247 14.10 6.20 12.29
CA SER A 247 14.91 5.15 11.68
C SER A 247 16.37 5.58 11.50
N PRO A 248 17.34 4.65 11.56
CA PRO A 248 18.72 4.92 11.17
C PRO A 248 18.91 5.42 9.73
N LEU A 249 17.92 5.20 8.87
CA LEU A 249 17.93 5.66 7.48
C LEU A 249 17.40 7.10 7.34
N ALA A 250 16.81 7.66 8.40
CA ALA A 250 16.27 9.02 8.37
C ALA A 250 17.39 10.05 8.28
N ASN A 251 17.18 11.08 7.45
CA ASN A 251 18.14 12.19 7.25
C ASN A 251 19.59 11.72 6.92
N ASN A 252 19.72 10.54 6.34
CA ASN A 252 21.02 9.98 5.99
C ASN A 252 21.51 10.57 4.65
N PRO A 253 22.69 11.23 4.60
CA PRO A 253 23.22 11.83 3.37
C PRO A 253 23.58 10.82 2.27
N SER A 254 23.52 9.52 2.57
CA SER A 254 23.66 8.45 1.58
C SER A 254 22.44 8.31 0.66
N TYR A 255 21.38 9.09 0.89
CA TYR A 255 20.18 9.10 0.04
C TYR A 255 19.95 10.46 -0.59
N LEU A 256 19.50 10.45 -1.83
CA LEU A 256 19.12 11.64 -2.60
C LEU A 256 17.92 12.37 -1.97
N ALA A 257 16.97 11.60 -1.40
CA ALA A 257 15.81 12.10 -0.69
C ALA A 257 15.34 11.08 0.34
N SER A 258 14.56 11.54 1.34
CA SER A 258 13.91 10.67 2.32
C SER A 258 12.45 11.07 2.51
N PHE A 259 11.55 10.08 2.54
CA PHE A 259 10.12 10.24 2.81
C PHE A 259 9.74 9.39 4.01
N TYR A 260 8.79 9.88 4.81
CA TYR A 260 8.52 9.28 6.11
C TYR A 260 7.14 8.64 6.19
N MET A 261 7.08 7.55 6.90
CA MET A 261 5.89 6.88 7.40
C MET A 261 6.11 6.54 8.87
N ASP A 262 5.07 6.13 9.58
CA ASP A 262 5.14 5.79 10.99
C ASP A 262 4.58 4.40 11.31
N ASP A 263 4.56 4.07 12.60
CA ASP A 263 4.12 2.78 13.09
C ASP A 263 2.61 2.53 12.98
N PHE A 264 1.80 3.59 12.78
CA PHE A 264 0.34 3.50 12.65
C PHE A 264 -0.08 3.09 11.22
N ILE A 265 0.88 3.06 10.28
CA ILE A 265 0.70 2.53 8.94
C ILE A 265 1.26 1.11 8.89
N GLY A 266 0.39 0.12 9.08
CA GLY A 266 0.74 -1.29 8.91
C GLY A 266 1.02 -1.64 7.45
N GLY A 267 2.01 -2.52 7.21
CA GLY A 267 2.56 -2.81 5.87
C GLY A 267 1.53 -3.26 4.84
N ARG A 268 0.59 -4.15 5.23
CA ARG A 268 -0.38 -4.75 4.29
C ARG A 268 -1.36 -3.77 3.62
N TYR A 269 -1.50 -2.55 4.13
CA TYR A 269 -2.34 -1.48 3.56
C TYR A 269 -1.57 -0.18 3.34
N SER A 270 -0.22 -0.23 3.28
CA SER A 270 0.66 0.94 3.22
C SER A 270 0.77 1.61 1.85
N SER A 271 0.16 1.05 0.80
CA SER A 271 0.33 1.52 -0.59
C SER A 271 -0.08 2.97 -0.81
N THR A 272 -0.96 3.54 0.01
CA THR A 272 -1.41 4.94 -0.05
C THR A 272 -0.58 5.89 0.81
N SER A 273 0.40 5.38 1.57
CA SER A 273 1.40 6.17 2.28
C SER A 273 2.62 6.46 1.38
N ALA A 274 3.67 7.05 1.94
CA ALA A 274 4.94 7.23 1.23
C ALA A 274 5.50 5.93 0.64
N CYS A 275 5.16 4.77 1.23
CA CYS A 275 5.59 3.44 0.77
C CYS A 275 5.25 3.16 -0.70
N GLY A 276 3.98 3.30 -1.06
CA GLY A 276 3.57 3.15 -2.47
C GLY A 276 3.56 4.48 -3.23
N GLY A 277 3.29 5.58 -2.50
CA GLY A 277 3.23 6.91 -3.09
C GLY A 277 4.49 7.28 -3.86
N ALA A 278 5.67 6.95 -3.34
CA ALA A 278 6.94 7.28 -4.00
C ALA A 278 7.07 6.61 -5.38
N VAL A 279 6.95 5.28 -5.46
CA VAL A 279 7.11 4.57 -6.74
C VAL A 279 5.96 4.85 -7.71
N LEU A 280 4.72 4.92 -7.21
CA LEU A 280 3.54 5.14 -8.08
C LEU A 280 3.51 6.55 -8.65
N SER A 281 3.89 7.57 -7.86
CA SER A 281 3.99 8.95 -8.34
C SER A 281 5.09 9.13 -9.39
N LEU A 282 6.23 8.46 -9.23
CA LEU A 282 7.28 8.44 -10.24
C LEU A 282 6.79 7.78 -11.53
N ALA A 283 6.08 6.65 -11.42
CA ALA A 283 5.58 5.93 -12.59
C ALA A 283 4.45 6.69 -13.31
N PHE A 284 3.41 7.10 -12.58
CA PHE A 284 2.15 7.58 -13.20
C PHE A 284 1.86 9.07 -12.98
N GLY A 285 2.50 9.73 -12.02
CA GLY A 285 2.19 11.05 -11.51
C GLY A 285 1.56 10.99 -10.13
N ALA A 286 1.54 12.13 -9.44
CA ALA A 286 1.05 12.23 -8.07
C ALA A 286 -0.47 12.53 -7.96
N ASP A 287 -1.15 12.76 -9.10
CA ASP A 287 -2.60 13.05 -9.17
C ASP A 287 -3.43 11.79 -9.36
#